data_13fe2539fc101543c164c6f859d859a9
#
_entry.id   13fe2539fc101543c164c6f859d859a9
#
_cell.length_a   1.000
_cell.length_b   1.000
_cell.length_c   1.000
_cell.angle_alpha   90.00
_cell.angle_beta   90.00
_cell.angle_gamma   90.00
#
_symmetry.space_group_name_H-M   'P 1'
#
loop_
_entity.id
_entity.type
_entity.pdbx_description
1 polymer ?
#
loop_
_entity_poly.entity_id
_entity_poly.type
_entity_poly.pdbx_seq_one_letter_code
_entity_poly.pdbx_strand_id
1 'polypeptide(L)'
;MLAFRIGSEISTTSLANELGINRLTVEKYIDILEKNFIVFSLKAFSKNQDNEIKKSRKVYFWDNGLRNRIVKNFNPIELRDDVGSLWENFIISERLKKLSYENQFKESFFWRNTQQAEIDYLEIKNTEIEAFEIKYNPNVKVKFSKSFTSNYHPKTTQVIHKENFWEYLL
;
A
#
# COMPACT_ATOMS: atom_id res chain seq x y z
N MET A 1 -13.05 5.08 -9.91
CA MET A 1 -12.41 3.77 -10.04
C MET A 1 -11.30 3.56 -9.01
N LEU A 2 -10.25 4.38 -8.92
CA LEU A 2 -9.16 4.21 -7.94
C LEU A 2 -9.66 4.11 -6.49
N ALA A 3 -10.63 4.95 -6.10
CA ALA A 3 -11.18 4.96 -4.74
C ALA A 3 -11.88 3.64 -4.32
N PHE A 4 -12.35 2.84 -5.27
CA PHE A 4 -12.91 1.50 -5.01
C PHE A 4 -11.86 0.40 -4.97
N ARG A 5 -10.62 0.71 -5.41
CA ARG A 5 -9.49 -0.22 -5.49
C ARG A 5 -8.32 0.19 -4.59
N ILE A 6 -8.64 0.92 -3.52
CA ILE A 6 -7.64 1.37 -2.54
C ILE A 6 -6.88 0.16 -1.97
N GLY A 7 -5.55 0.23 -1.92
CA GLY A 7 -4.70 -0.85 -1.45
C GLY A 7 -4.60 -2.06 -2.39
N SER A 8 -5.33 -2.06 -3.51
CA SER A 8 -5.23 -3.12 -4.50
C SER A 8 -4.19 -2.79 -5.56
N GLU A 9 -3.60 -3.83 -6.11
CA GLU A 9 -2.70 -3.71 -7.24
C GLU A 9 -3.44 -3.24 -8.49
N ILE A 10 -2.95 -2.22 -9.16
CA ILE A 10 -3.57 -1.68 -10.37
C ILE A 10 -2.69 -1.85 -11.60
N SER A 11 -3.34 -2.26 -12.69
CA SER A 11 -2.79 -2.23 -14.04
C SER A 11 -3.34 -1.03 -14.79
N THR A 12 -2.46 -0.11 -15.22
CA THR A 12 -2.87 1.04 -16.02
C THR A 12 -3.49 0.63 -17.35
N THR A 13 -3.08 -0.52 -17.90
CA THR A 13 -3.69 -1.10 -19.10
C THR A 13 -5.13 -1.56 -18.85
N SER A 14 -5.37 -2.27 -17.72
CA SER A 14 -6.72 -2.68 -17.35
C SER A 14 -7.64 -1.48 -17.12
N LEU A 15 -7.15 -0.47 -16.40
CA LEU A 15 -7.91 0.78 -16.19
C LEU A 15 -8.21 1.51 -17.51
N ALA A 16 -7.27 1.55 -18.44
CA ALA A 16 -7.44 2.17 -19.73
C ALA A 16 -8.55 1.48 -20.53
N ASN A 17 -8.53 0.16 -20.58
CA ASN A 17 -9.56 -0.65 -21.25
C ASN A 17 -10.95 -0.43 -20.64
N GLU A 18 -11.04 -0.44 -19.31
CA GLU A 18 -12.30 -0.26 -18.58
C GLU A 18 -12.89 1.15 -18.76
N LEU A 19 -12.02 2.16 -18.90
CA LEU A 19 -12.42 3.56 -19.10
C LEU A 19 -12.60 3.92 -20.59
N GLY A 20 -12.19 3.07 -21.52
CA GLY A 20 -12.22 3.36 -22.95
C GLY A 20 -11.25 4.48 -23.36
N ILE A 21 -10.14 4.67 -22.64
CA ILE A 21 -9.14 5.72 -22.91
C ILE A 21 -7.74 5.13 -23.09
N ASN A 22 -6.81 5.93 -23.58
CA ASN A 22 -5.42 5.51 -23.79
C ASN A 22 -4.70 5.30 -22.44
N ARG A 23 -3.84 4.26 -22.36
CA ARG A 23 -3.02 3.95 -21.17
C ARG A 23 -2.18 5.15 -20.72
N LEU A 24 -1.56 5.88 -21.65
CA LEU A 24 -0.76 7.06 -21.32
C LEU A 24 -1.60 8.16 -20.67
N THR A 25 -2.87 8.27 -21.06
CA THR A 25 -3.82 9.20 -20.42
C THR A 25 -4.10 8.80 -18.98
N VAL A 26 -4.30 7.49 -18.70
CA VAL A 26 -4.45 6.99 -17.31
C VAL A 26 -3.22 7.31 -16.48
N GLU A 27 -2.03 7.03 -17.00
CA GLU A 27 -0.75 7.30 -16.33
C GLU A 27 -0.60 8.80 -16.01
N LYS A 28 -0.94 9.67 -16.96
CA LYS A 28 -0.93 11.13 -16.78
C LYS A 28 -1.90 11.59 -15.67
N TYR A 29 -3.11 11.03 -15.63
CA TYR A 29 -4.06 11.36 -14.55
C TYR A 29 -3.60 10.88 -13.18
N ILE A 30 -3.01 9.70 -13.08
CA ILE A 30 -2.43 9.24 -11.81
C ILE A 30 -1.28 10.17 -11.39
N ASP A 31 -0.38 10.55 -12.28
CA ASP A 31 0.71 11.49 -12.01
C ASP A 31 0.19 12.86 -11.53
N ILE A 32 -0.88 13.38 -12.14
CA ILE A 32 -1.54 14.62 -11.69
C ILE A 32 -2.09 14.45 -10.25
N LEU A 33 -2.76 13.35 -9.95
CA LEU A 33 -3.30 13.09 -8.62
C LEU A 33 -2.19 12.94 -7.57
N GLU A 34 -1.08 12.31 -7.92
CA GLU A 34 0.10 12.18 -7.06
C GLU A 34 0.75 13.54 -6.77
N LYS A 35 0.97 14.36 -7.80
CA LYS A 35 1.55 15.72 -7.68
C LYS A 35 0.67 16.67 -6.85
N ASN A 36 -0.62 16.43 -6.80
CA ASN A 36 -1.57 17.21 -5.99
C ASN A 36 -1.84 16.59 -4.62
N PHE A 37 -1.05 15.60 -4.18
CA PHE A 37 -1.19 14.95 -2.88
C PHE A 37 -2.59 14.37 -2.61
N ILE A 38 -3.28 13.95 -3.66
CA ILE A 38 -4.57 13.25 -3.55
C ILE A 38 -4.34 11.77 -3.30
N VAL A 39 -3.44 11.18 -4.11
CA VAL A 39 -3.05 9.78 -3.98
C VAL A 39 -1.53 9.65 -3.94
N PHE A 40 -1.05 8.47 -3.58
CA PHE A 40 0.34 8.05 -3.76
C PHE A 40 0.38 6.58 -4.19
N SER A 41 1.49 6.18 -4.80
CA SER A 41 1.68 4.79 -5.23
C SER A 41 2.82 4.14 -4.47
N LEU A 42 2.59 2.90 -4.02
CA LEU A 42 3.67 1.99 -3.66
C LEU A 42 4.02 1.11 -4.86
N LYS A 43 5.31 0.99 -5.14
CA LYS A 43 5.85 0.09 -6.16
C LYS A 43 6.09 -1.29 -5.57
N ALA A 44 6.04 -2.33 -6.39
CA ALA A 44 6.45 -3.65 -5.98
C ALA A 44 7.98 -3.72 -5.77
N PHE A 45 8.40 -4.31 -4.66
CA PHE A 45 9.81 -4.58 -4.39
C PHE A 45 10.26 -5.86 -5.08
N SER A 46 11.36 -5.81 -5.83
CA SER A 46 12.00 -6.98 -6.42
C SER A 46 13.51 -6.74 -6.54
N LYS A 47 14.31 -7.73 -6.14
CA LYS A 47 15.76 -7.72 -6.39
C LYS A 47 16.10 -8.02 -7.86
N ASN A 48 15.26 -8.81 -8.53
CA ASN A 48 15.47 -9.19 -9.94
C ASN A 48 14.87 -8.16 -10.88
N GLN A 49 15.72 -7.53 -11.68
CA GLN A 49 15.32 -6.42 -12.57
C GLN A 49 14.40 -6.84 -13.73
N ASP A 50 14.27 -8.11 -14.05
CA ASP A 50 13.66 -8.60 -15.30
C ASP A 50 12.22 -9.12 -15.15
N ASN A 51 11.63 -9.15 -13.96
CA ASN A 51 10.29 -9.67 -13.75
C ASN A 51 9.19 -8.59 -13.93
N GLU A 52 8.11 -8.94 -14.60
CA GLU A 52 6.92 -8.10 -14.88
C GLU A 52 6.29 -7.46 -13.63
N ILE A 53 6.52 -8.01 -12.47
CA ILE A 53 6.10 -7.51 -11.15
C ILE A 53 6.55 -6.07 -10.91
N LYS A 54 7.66 -5.62 -11.51
CA LYS A 54 8.15 -4.24 -11.38
C LYS A 54 7.21 -3.15 -11.86
N LYS A 55 6.27 -3.46 -12.72
CA LYS A 55 5.32 -2.48 -13.27
C LYS A 55 4.05 -2.38 -12.46
N SER A 56 3.86 -3.25 -11.47
CA SER A 56 2.69 -3.20 -10.64
C SER A 56 2.85 -2.18 -9.52
N ARG A 57 1.77 -1.50 -9.24
CA ARG A 57 1.67 -0.52 -8.17
C ARG A 57 0.36 -0.68 -7.42
N LYS A 58 0.39 -0.44 -6.13
CA LYS A 58 -0.81 -0.20 -5.32
C LYS A 58 -1.00 1.29 -5.19
N VAL A 59 -2.25 1.76 -5.26
CA VAL A 59 -2.58 3.18 -5.07
C VAL A 59 -3.36 3.38 -3.78
N TYR A 60 -2.95 4.39 -3.04
CA TYR A 60 -3.52 4.81 -1.78
C TYR A 60 -3.90 6.28 -1.82
N PHE A 61 -4.76 6.71 -0.91
CA PHE A 61 -5.12 8.10 -0.72
C PHE A 61 -4.38 8.70 0.48
N TRP A 62 -3.95 9.95 0.35
CA TRP A 62 -3.37 10.67 1.48
C TRP A 62 -4.37 10.93 2.61
N ASP A 63 -5.67 10.91 2.27
CA ASP A 63 -6.76 11.14 3.22
C ASP A 63 -7.93 10.18 2.97
N ASN A 64 -8.32 9.43 4.01
CA ASN A 64 -9.44 8.50 3.94
C ASN A 64 -10.80 9.21 3.80
N GLY A 65 -10.93 10.43 4.32
CA GLY A 65 -12.16 11.22 4.21
C GLY A 65 -12.43 11.61 2.75
N LEU A 66 -11.38 12.03 2.03
CA LEU A 66 -11.47 12.33 0.61
C LEU A 66 -11.89 11.07 -0.19
N ARG A 67 -11.25 9.93 0.07
CA ARG A 67 -11.63 8.65 -0.55
C ARG A 67 -13.09 8.30 -0.25
N ASN A 68 -13.51 8.40 1.01
CA ASN A 68 -14.87 8.10 1.44
C ASN A 68 -15.90 9.03 0.79
N ARG A 69 -15.54 10.30 0.58
CA ARG A 69 -16.40 11.25 -0.16
C ARG A 69 -16.62 10.82 -1.61
N ILE A 70 -15.58 10.31 -2.28
CA ILE A 70 -15.67 9.85 -3.66
C ILE A 70 -16.57 8.61 -3.78
N VAL A 71 -16.43 7.64 -2.87
CA VAL A 71 -17.26 6.42 -2.88
C VAL A 71 -18.61 6.61 -2.20
N LYS A 72 -18.87 7.79 -1.60
CA LYS A 72 -20.10 8.15 -0.88
C LYS A 72 -20.42 7.18 0.27
N ASN A 73 -19.39 6.74 1.00
CA ASN A 73 -19.54 5.81 2.12
C ASN A 73 -18.92 6.40 3.40
N PHE A 74 -19.77 6.92 4.29
CA PHE A 74 -19.41 7.43 5.62
C PHE A 74 -20.08 6.60 6.73
N ASN A 75 -20.46 5.38 6.44
CA ASN A 75 -21.03 4.49 7.43
C ASN A 75 -20.04 4.27 8.60
N PRO A 76 -20.54 4.01 9.81
CA PRO A 76 -19.74 3.53 10.93
C PRO A 76 -18.92 2.30 10.53
N ILE A 77 -17.77 2.10 11.18
CA ILE A 77 -16.81 1.03 10.84
C ILE A 77 -17.46 -0.36 10.90
N GLU A 78 -18.39 -0.55 11.85
CA GLU A 78 -19.09 -1.81 12.06
C GLU A 78 -20.03 -2.21 10.90
N LEU A 79 -20.42 -1.24 10.09
CA LEU A 79 -21.32 -1.42 8.93
C LEU A 79 -20.57 -1.37 7.58
N ARG A 80 -19.23 -1.47 7.63
CA ARG A 80 -18.39 -1.38 6.41
C ARG A 80 -17.74 -2.70 6.09
N ASP A 81 -17.68 -3.01 4.82
CA ASP A 81 -16.99 -4.16 4.23
C ASP A 81 -15.54 -3.86 3.82
N ASP A 82 -15.16 -2.58 3.75
CA ASP A 82 -13.86 -2.10 3.29
C ASP A 82 -12.91 -1.66 4.43
N VAL A 83 -13.20 -2.02 5.68
CA VAL A 83 -12.42 -1.62 6.86
C VAL A 83 -10.95 -2.00 6.74
N GLY A 84 -10.63 -3.18 6.22
CA GLY A 84 -9.26 -3.64 6.03
C GLY A 84 -8.46 -2.71 5.12
N SER A 85 -9.01 -2.38 3.96
CA SER A 85 -8.36 -1.48 2.99
C SER A 85 -8.25 -0.03 3.50
N LEU A 86 -9.25 0.46 4.24
CA LEU A 86 -9.17 1.77 4.89
C LEU A 86 -8.10 1.82 5.98
N TRP A 87 -7.99 0.75 6.74
CA TRP A 87 -6.99 0.63 7.80
C TRP A 87 -5.58 0.58 7.20
N GLU A 88 -5.37 -0.24 6.19
CA GLU A 88 -4.10 -0.31 5.47
C GLU A 88 -3.72 1.06 4.89
N ASN A 89 -4.66 1.75 4.23
CA ASN A 89 -4.44 3.10 3.73
C ASN A 89 -4.07 4.09 4.84
N PHE A 90 -4.79 4.07 5.96
CA PHE A 90 -4.52 4.94 7.11
C PHE A 90 -3.10 4.72 7.63
N ILE A 91 -2.74 3.48 7.94
CA ILE A 91 -1.43 3.16 8.51
C ILE A 91 -0.29 3.58 7.56
N ILE A 92 -0.39 3.25 6.27
CA ILE A 92 0.68 3.57 5.31
C ILE A 92 0.76 5.08 5.08
N SER A 93 -0.36 5.79 4.92
CA SER A 93 -0.34 7.23 4.72
C SER A 93 0.22 8.00 5.91
N GLU A 94 -0.18 7.65 7.14
CA GLU A 94 0.35 8.28 8.36
C GLU A 94 1.83 7.95 8.57
N ARG A 95 2.25 6.72 8.25
CA ARG A 95 3.67 6.34 8.32
C ARG A 95 4.54 7.14 7.36
N LEU A 96 4.11 7.31 6.11
CA LEU A 96 4.83 8.14 5.14
C LEU A 96 4.93 9.60 5.58
N LYS A 97 3.87 10.16 6.16
CA LYS A 97 3.88 11.52 6.73
C LYS A 97 4.88 11.61 7.88
N LYS A 98 4.86 10.64 8.82
CA LYS A 98 5.82 10.59 9.92
C LYS A 98 7.26 10.54 9.42
N LEU A 99 7.59 9.63 8.51
CA LEU A 99 8.92 9.54 7.92
C LEU A 99 9.37 10.88 7.31
N SER A 100 8.47 11.57 6.63
CA SER A 100 8.73 12.90 6.05
C SER A 100 8.97 13.96 7.13
N TYR A 101 8.14 14.03 8.16
CA TYR A 101 8.27 15.02 9.25
C TYR A 101 9.54 14.80 10.09
N GLU A 102 9.93 13.57 10.29
CA GLU A 102 11.15 13.21 11.03
C GLU A 102 12.41 13.23 10.15
N ASN A 103 12.30 13.61 8.88
CA ASN A 103 13.40 13.58 7.90
C ASN A 103 14.08 12.19 7.82
N GLN A 104 13.31 11.13 7.99
CA GLN A 104 13.78 9.75 7.84
C GLN A 104 13.67 9.32 6.38
N PHE A 105 14.80 9.22 5.71
CA PHE A 105 14.86 8.73 4.33
C PHE A 105 14.81 7.20 4.33
N LYS A 106 13.62 6.64 4.09
CA LYS A 106 13.39 5.22 3.84
C LYS A 106 12.62 5.07 2.53
N GLU A 107 13.01 4.13 1.69
CA GLU A 107 12.23 3.78 0.51
C GLU A 107 11.08 2.87 0.92
N SER A 108 9.91 3.07 0.31
CA SER A 108 8.66 2.39 0.65
C SER A 108 8.16 1.56 -0.52
N PHE A 109 7.82 0.31 -0.24
CA PHE A 109 7.36 -0.66 -1.23
C PHE A 109 6.28 -1.57 -0.65
N PHE A 110 5.63 -2.36 -1.50
CA PHE A 110 5.01 -3.63 -1.11
C PHE A 110 5.77 -4.78 -1.78
N TRP A 111 5.52 -6.01 -1.34
CA TRP A 111 6.08 -7.17 -2.02
C TRP A 111 5.00 -8.19 -2.35
N ARG A 112 5.12 -8.80 -3.53
CA ARG A 112 4.24 -9.88 -3.96
C ARG A 112 4.97 -10.81 -4.90
N ASN A 113 4.67 -12.11 -4.81
CA ASN A 113 5.19 -13.11 -5.72
C ASN A 113 4.10 -13.65 -6.66
N THR A 114 4.51 -14.46 -7.64
CA THR A 114 3.61 -15.09 -8.62
C THR A 114 2.62 -16.07 -7.99
N GLN A 115 2.89 -16.57 -6.79
CA GLN A 115 2.01 -17.47 -6.02
C GLN A 115 1.01 -16.69 -5.12
N GLN A 116 0.89 -15.39 -5.34
CA GLN A 116 -0.01 -14.49 -4.61
C GLN A 116 0.32 -14.30 -3.12
N ALA A 117 1.51 -14.73 -2.66
CA ALA A 117 1.98 -14.34 -1.34
C ALA A 117 2.41 -12.87 -1.36
N GLU A 118 2.01 -12.12 -0.35
CA GLU A 118 2.17 -10.66 -0.28
C GLU A 118 2.73 -10.23 1.08
N ILE A 119 3.40 -9.08 1.10
CA ILE A 119 3.70 -8.28 2.29
C ILE A 119 3.14 -6.89 2.03
N ASP A 120 2.30 -6.42 2.93
CA ASP A 120 1.52 -5.19 2.75
C ASP A 120 2.42 -3.95 2.59
N TYR A 121 3.49 -3.85 3.42
CA TYR A 121 4.38 -2.70 3.41
C TYR A 121 5.81 -3.05 3.79
N LEU A 122 6.77 -2.45 3.09
CA LEU A 122 8.20 -2.57 3.34
C LEU A 122 8.82 -1.18 3.50
N GLU A 123 9.72 -1.04 4.46
CA GLU A 123 10.64 0.09 4.56
C GLU A 123 12.06 -0.39 4.32
N ILE A 124 12.79 0.32 3.47
CA ILE A 124 14.18 -0.02 3.14
C ILE A 124 15.05 1.20 3.42
N LYS A 125 16.08 1.00 4.25
CA LYS A 125 17.11 1.99 4.50
C LYS A 125 18.48 1.33 4.28
N ASN A 126 19.25 1.85 3.34
CA ASN A 126 20.48 1.22 2.86
C ASN A 126 20.18 -0.19 2.30
N THR A 127 20.54 -1.25 3.03
CA THR A 127 20.25 -2.65 2.66
C THR A 127 19.33 -3.35 3.64
N GLU A 128 18.95 -2.66 4.72
CA GLU A 128 18.07 -3.22 5.76
C GLU A 128 16.63 -3.13 5.33
N ILE A 129 15.92 -4.23 5.45
CA ILE A 129 14.49 -4.36 5.11
C ILE A 129 13.70 -4.56 6.40
N GLU A 130 12.70 -3.72 6.61
CA GLU A 130 11.68 -3.89 7.64
C GLU A 130 10.36 -4.23 6.94
N ALA A 131 9.67 -5.27 7.39
CA ALA A 131 8.47 -5.80 6.74
C ALA A 131 7.26 -5.75 7.67
N PHE A 132 6.16 -5.23 7.14
CA PHE A 132 4.94 -4.97 7.91
C PHE A 132 3.73 -5.61 7.23
N GLU A 133 2.96 -6.34 8.02
CA GLU A 133 1.61 -6.77 7.68
C GLU A 133 0.62 -5.90 8.43
N ILE A 134 -0.42 -5.44 7.77
CA ILE A 134 -1.37 -4.48 8.32
C ILE A 134 -2.75 -5.11 8.40
N LYS A 135 -3.26 -5.32 9.61
CA LYS A 135 -4.56 -5.95 9.84
C LYS A 135 -5.37 -5.14 10.85
N TYR A 136 -6.63 -4.84 10.56
CA TYR A 136 -7.47 -4.12 11.51
C TYR A 136 -7.72 -4.94 12.78
N ASN A 137 -8.06 -6.21 12.62
CA ASN A 137 -8.37 -7.11 13.73
C ASN A 137 -7.08 -7.72 14.32
N PRO A 138 -6.77 -7.50 15.63
CA PRO A 138 -5.56 -8.03 16.27
C PRO A 138 -5.53 -9.55 16.37
N ASN A 139 -6.69 -10.21 16.29
CA ASN A 139 -6.81 -11.67 16.42
C ASN A 139 -6.50 -12.44 15.12
N VAL A 140 -6.24 -11.74 14.02
CA VAL A 140 -5.87 -12.38 12.74
C VAL A 140 -4.47 -12.95 12.84
N LYS A 141 -4.35 -14.27 12.69
CA LYS A 141 -3.05 -14.94 12.65
C LYS A 141 -2.38 -14.65 11.30
N VAL A 142 -1.32 -13.87 11.35
CA VAL A 142 -0.50 -13.54 10.18
C VAL A 142 0.74 -14.44 10.15
N LYS A 143 1.06 -14.96 8.97
CA LYS A 143 2.32 -15.65 8.71
C LYS A 143 3.04 -14.94 7.59
N PHE A 144 4.21 -14.40 7.89
CA PHE A 144 5.08 -13.87 6.84
C PHE A 144 5.49 -14.97 5.86
N SER A 145 5.44 -14.65 4.58
CA SER A 145 5.79 -15.61 3.52
C SER A 145 7.20 -16.15 3.70
N LYS A 146 7.34 -17.49 3.75
CA LYS A 146 8.65 -18.13 3.82
C LYS A 146 9.52 -17.79 2.60
N SER A 147 8.93 -17.66 1.41
CA SER A 147 9.67 -17.25 0.22
C SER A 147 10.21 -15.84 0.34
N PHE A 148 9.48 -14.93 1.00
CA PHE A 148 9.97 -13.59 1.28
C PHE A 148 11.10 -13.63 2.31
N THR A 149 10.87 -14.21 3.48
CA THR A 149 11.85 -14.18 4.59
C THR A 149 13.15 -14.90 4.24
N SER A 150 13.10 -16.00 3.48
CA SER A 150 14.30 -16.73 3.05
C SER A 150 15.09 -16.02 1.95
N ASN A 151 14.44 -15.26 1.07
CA ASN A 151 15.14 -14.59 -0.03
C ASN A 151 15.65 -13.18 0.33
N TYR A 152 14.96 -12.50 1.25
CA TYR A 152 15.23 -11.09 1.54
C TYR A 152 15.80 -10.84 2.94
N HIS A 153 15.71 -11.80 3.86
CA HIS A 153 16.24 -11.74 5.23
C HIS A 153 15.88 -10.41 5.94
N PRO A 154 14.59 -10.08 6.10
CA PRO A 154 14.20 -8.82 6.72
C PRO A 154 14.77 -8.71 8.13
N LYS A 155 15.24 -7.53 8.51
CA LYS A 155 15.76 -7.21 9.86
C LYS A 155 14.67 -7.38 10.90
N THR A 156 13.45 -6.94 10.56
CA THR A 156 12.27 -7.07 11.41
C THR A 156 11.05 -7.45 10.59
N THR A 157 10.13 -8.19 11.23
CA THR A 157 8.80 -8.47 10.71
C THR A 157 7.79 -8.12 11.80
N GLN A 158 6.81 -7.29 11.49
CA GLN A 158 5.84 -6.82 12.48
C GLN A 158 4.42 -6.81 11.90
N VAL A 159 3.43 -7.13 12.74
CA VAL A 159 2.01 -6.98 12.41
C VAL A 159 1.49 -5.73 13.08
N ILE A 160 0.94 -4.81 12.29
CA ILE A 160 0.35 -3.56 12.77
C ILE A 160 -1.18 -3.73 12.81
N HIS A 161 -1.78 -3.51 13.98
CA HIS A 161 -3.21 -3.62 14.19
C HIS A 161 -3.73 -2.50 15.10
N LYS A 162 -5.05 -2.42 15.28
CA LYS A 162 -5.70 -1.34 16.03
C LYS A 162 -5.25 -1.20 17.50
N GLU A 163 -4.57 -2.22 18.06
CA GLU A 163 -4.12 -2.22 19.45
C GLU A 163 -2.62 -1.91 19.63
N ASN A 164 -1.83 -1.77 18.53
CA ASN A 164 -0.41 -1.44 18.60
C ASN A 164 0.05 -0.36 17.61
N PHE A 165 -0.84 0.15 16.77
CA PHE A 165 -0.45 1.08 15.68
C PHE A 165 0.18 2.38 16.19
N TRP A 166 -0.16 2.85 17.39
CA TRP A 166 0.44 4.06 17.96
C TRP A 166 1.94 3.90 18.21
N GLU A 167 2.43 2.72 18.59
CA GLU A 167 3.85 2.45 18.76
C GLU A 167 4.61 2.59 17.43
N TYR A 168 3.92 2.36 16.32
CA TYR A 168 4.45 2.45 14.98
C TYR A 168 4.34 3.86 14.39
N LEU A 169 3.29 4.61 14.77
CA LEU A 169 3.01 5.93 14.23
C LEU A 169 3.44 7.10 15.16
N LEU A 170 3.59 6.88 16.44
CA LEU A 170 4.05 7.89 17.40
C LEU A 170 5.50 7.66 17.78
#